data_77e3b67c668b700b9db8bb3671e12d8a
#
_entry.id   77e3b67c668b700b9db8bb3671e12d8a
#
_cell.length_a   1.000
_cell.length_b   1.000
_cell.length_c   1.000
_cell.angle_alpha   90.00
_cell.angle_beta   90.00
_cell.angle_gamma   90.00
#
_symmetry.space_group_name_H-M   'P 1'
#
loop_
_entity.id
_entity.type
_entity.pdbx_description
1 polymer ?
#
loop_
_entity_poly.entity_id
_entity_poly.type
_entity_poly.pdbx_seq_one_letter_code
_entity_poly.pdbx_strand_id
1 'polypeptide(L)'
;EKKELEEIGKLSTEYDVVCIEDIAYFGMDFRSNYSVPGKPPFQPTVARYTDNYFIIISSSKVFSYAGQRVGFTVISPELSKKRYPYLKKYTNTEILGHAFVHGGIYPSTAGVPQSTQHGLAAILESVCVGTYNFLEKMHLYKDKSKKAKKIFLSNGFDLVYNDDLGNEISDGFYFTIRWKNLSGNKLLHNMLLFGLAGIPLSITGSSQEGIRICVSLLKEGQFCELKKRVSDLANYLL
;
A
#
# COMPACT_ATOMS: atom_id res chain seq x y z
N GLU A 1 6.49 -9.57 -9.95
CA GLU A 1 7.26 -9.01 -11.09
C GLU A 1 6.40 -8.95 -12.36
N LYS A 2 6.93 -8.32 -13.44
CA LYS A 2 6.20 -8.18 -14.71
C LYS A 2 5.82 -9.54 -15.34
N LYS A 3 6.70 -10.53 -15.25
CA LYS A 3 6.44 -11.90 -15.77
C LYS A 3 5.31 -12.59 -15.00
N GLU A 4 5.26 -12.44 -13.70
CA GLU A 4 4.21 -13.00 -12.85
C GLU A 4 2.85 -12.39 -13.18
N LEU A 5 2.79 -11.06 -13.38
CA LEU A 5 1.56 -10.39 -13.81
C LEU A 5 1.10 -10.86 -15.20
N GLU A 6 2.04 -11.14 -16.10
CA GLU A 6 1.73 -11.74 -17.42
C GLU A 6 1.13 -13.14 -17.28
N GLU A 7 1.72 -14.00 -16.44
CA GLU A 7 1.18 -15.35 -16.17
C GLU A 7 -0.19 -15.28 -15.51
N ILE A 8 -0.35 -14.43 -14.49
CA ILE A 8 -1.65 -14.20 -13.82
C ILE A 8 -2.69 -13.75 -14.85
N GLY A 9 -2.34 -12.80 -15.73
CA GLY A 9 -3.24 -12.32 -16.77
C GLY A 9 -3.65 -13.41 -17.77
N LYS A 10 -2.73 -14.27 -18.18
CA LYS A 10 -3.01 -15.44 -19.05
C LYS A 10 -3.97 -16.41 -18.37
N LEU A 11 -3.70 -16.80 -17.14
CA LEU A 11 -4.56 -17.70 -16.36
C LEU A 11 -5.93 -17.07 -16.12
N SER A 12 -6.00 -15.79 -15.79
CA SER A 12 -7.25 -15.04 -15.63
C SER A 12 -8.12 -15.12 -16.88
N THR A 13 -7.50 -14.97 -18.06
CA THR A 13 -8.21 -15.04 -19.35
C THR A 13 -8.61 -16.49 -19.69
N GLU A 14 -7.70 -17.43 -19.52
CA GLU A 14 -7.92 -18.86 -19.84
C GLU A 14 -9.05 -19.49 -19.03
N TYR A 15 -9.08 -19.18 -17.71
CA TYR A 15 -10.05 -19.75 -16.79
C TYR A 15 -11.24 -18.83 -16.51
N ASP A 16 -11.37 -17.71 -17.19
CA ASP A 16 -12.39 -16.68 -16.98
C ASP A 16 -12.52 -16.25 -15.51
N VAL A 17 -11.37 -16.05 -14.85
CA VAL A 17 -11.29 -15.62 -13.45
C VAL A 17 -11.05 -14.14 -13.39
N VAL A 18 -11.77 -13.44 -12.52
CA VAL A 18 -11.60 -12.00 -12.30
C VAL A 18 -10.45 -11.75 -11.35
N CYS A 19 -9.48 -10.93 -11.76
CA CYS A 19 -8.40 -10.44 -10.91
C CYS A 19 -8.82 -9.16 -10.19
N ILE A 20 -8.62 -9.12 -8.88
CA ILE A 20 -8.73 -7.89 -8.08
C ILE A 20 -7.30 -7.51 -7.67
N GLU A 21 -6.78 -6.45 -8.27
CA GLU A 21 -5.44 -5.94 -8.00
C GLU A 21 -5.53 -4.76 -7.03
N ASP A 22 -5.03 -4.95 -5.81
CA ASP A 22 -4.96 -3.88 -4.80
C ASP A 22 -3.62 -3.16 -4.90
N ILE A 23 -3.64 -1.96 -5.45
CA ILE A 23 -2.48 -1.07 -5.56
C ILE A 23 -2.61 0.15 -4.63
N ALA A 24 -3.09 -0.08 -3.39
CA ALA A 24 -3.24 0.97 -2.39
C ALA A 24 -1.93 1.71 -2.07
N TYR A 25 -0.78 1.10 -2.34
CA TYR A 25 0.56 1.69 -2.22
C TYR A 25 1.15 2.13 -3.57
N PHE A 26 0.30 2.47 -4.51
CA PHE A 26 0.70 3.04 -5.79
C PHE A 26 1.76 4.15 -5.63
N GLY A 27 2.80 4.12 -6.47
CA GLY A 27 3.89 5.10 -6.42
C GLY A 27 4.88 4.95 -5.27
N MET A 28 4.79 3.88 -4.45
CA MET A 28 5.69 3.62 -3.32
C MET A 28 6.69 2.49 -3.56
N ASP A 29 6.88 2.06 -4.79
CA ASP A 29 8.02 1.22 -5.16
C ASP A 29 9.24 2.11 -5.39
N PHE A 30 10.14 2.15 -4.43
CA PHE A 30 11.31 3.03 -4.45
C PHE A 30 12.52 2.45 -5.21
N ARG A 31 12.39 1.26 -5.79
CA ARG A 31 13.43 0.65 -6.63
C ARG A 31 13.53 1.32 -8.00
N SER A 32 12.43 1.86 -8.49
CA SER A 32 12.31 2.51 -9.80
C SER A 32 11.44 3.76 -9.75
N ASN A 33 11.61 4.64 -10.74
CA ASN A 33 10.79 5.83 -10.92
C ASN A 33 9.51 5.49 -11.71
N TYR A 34 8.71 4.55 -11.19
CA TYR A 34 7.40 4.26 -11.74
C TYR A 34 6.42 5.40 -11.51
N SER A 35 5.34 5.38 -12.30
CA SER A 35 4.17 6.21 -12.06
C SER A 35 4.33 7.70 -12.34
N VAL A 36 5.36 8.11 -13.08
CA VAL A 36 5.42 9.46 -13.61
C VAL A 36 4.32 9.59 -14.67
N PRO A 37 3.36 10.54 -14.53
CA PRO A 37 2.25 10.67 -15.47
C PRO A 37 2.72 10.81 -16.92
N GLY A 38 2.16 9.97 -17.82
CA GLY A 38 2.46 9.99 -19.24
C GLY A 38 3.87 9.55 -19.65
N LYS A 39 4.71 9.09 -18.70
CA LYS A 39 6.11 8.70 -18.97
C LYS A 39 6.40 7.27 -18.52
N PRO A 40 6.99 6.42 -19.38
CA PRO A 40 7.48 5.12 -18.96
C PRO A 40 8.71 5.24 -18.02
N PRO A 41 8.98 4.23 -17.18
CA PRO A 41 8.19 3.02 -17.02
C PRO A 41 6.91 3.27 -16.23
N PHE A 42 5.80 2.68 -16.73
CA PHE A 42 4.52 2.74 -16.03
C PHE A 42 4.46 1.70 -14.92
N GLN A 43 3.62 1.95 -13.92
CA GLN A 43 3.32 0.98 -12.87
C GLN A 43 2.92 -0.36 -13.50
N PRO A 44 3.61 -1.46 -13.17
CA PRO A 44 3.17 -2.79 -13.61
C PRO A 44 1.78 -3.10 -13.07
N THR A 45 0.92 -3.68 -13.91
CA THR A 45 -0.45 -4.06 -13.56
C THR A 45 -0.91 -5.22 -14.43
N VAL A 46 -1.79 -6.07 -13.88
CA VAL A 46 -2.44 -7.17 -14.59
C VAL A 46 -3.32 -6.69 -15.75
N ALA A 47 -3.80 -5.46 -15.70
CA ALA A 47 -4.62 -4.84 -16.76
C ALA A 47 -3.93 -4.75 -18.14
N ARG A 48 -2.63 -5.01 -18.21
CA ARG A 48 -1.89 -5.09 -19.49
C ARG A 48 -2.04 -6.44 -20.17
N TYR A 49 -2.55 -7.46 -19.48
CA TYR A 49 -2.49 -8.85 -19.93
C TYR A 49 -3.86 -9.55 -19.94
N THR A 50 -4.89 -8.93 -19.39
CA THR A 50 -6.25 -9.45 -19.38
C THR A 50 -7.26 -8.32 -19.30
N ASP A 51 -8.50 -8.57 -19.75
CA ASP A 51 -9.66 -7.70 -19.54
C ASP A 51 -10.50 -8.12 -18.32
N ASN A 52 -10.12 -9.19 -17.63
CA ASN A 52 -10.83 -9.67 -16.43
C ASN A 52 -10.25 -9.02 -15.16
N TYR A 53 -10.28 -7.70 -15.02
CA TYR A 53 -9.67 -7.03 -13.87
C TYR A 53 -10.52 -5.96 -13.21
N PHE A 54 -10.31 -5.83 -11.89
CA PHE A 54 -10.53 -4.62 -11.09
C PHE A 54 -9.17 -4.14 -10.55
N ILE A 55 -8.90 -2.84 -10.61
CA ILE A 55 -7.76 -2.22 -9.93
C ILE A 55 -8.31 -1.31 -8.84
N ILE A 56 -7.89 -1.54 -7.60
CA ILE A 56 -8.28 -0.75 -6.44
C ILE A 56 -7.15 0.21 -6.08
N ILE A 57 -7.43 1.50 -6.09
CA ILE A 57 -6.46 2.56 -5.79
C ILE A 57 -6.97 3.37 -4.60
N SER A 58 -6.14 3.49 -3.57
CA SER A 58 -6.44 4.28 -2.38
C SER A 58 -5.76 5.64 -2.46
N SER A 59 -6.52 6.71 -2.22
CA SER A 59 -5.95 8.05 -2.07
C SER A 59 -5.24 8.25 -0.71
N SER A 60 -5.47 7.33 0.23
CA SER A 60 -4.99 7.44 1.60
C SER A 60 -3.47 7.50 1.73
N LYS A 61 -2.74 6.82 0.84
CA LYS A 61 -1.27 6.69 0.92
C LYS A 61 -0.60 7.69 -0.01
N VAL A 62 -0.79 7.51 -1.31
CA VAL A 62 -0.08 8.27 -2.35
C VAL A 62 -0.42 9.77 -2.33
N PHE A 63 -1.64 10.15 -2.02
CA PHE A 63 -2.07 11.55 -1.96
C PHE A 63 -2.20 12.11 -0.54
N SER A 64 -1.76 11.36 0.48
CA SER A 64 -1.90 11.73 1.90
C SER A 64 -3.34 12.11 2.29
N TYR A 65 -4.34 11.46 1.67
CA TYR A 65 -5.76 11.81 1.74
C TYR A 65 -6.56 10.83 2.63
N ALA A 66 -5.88 10.22 3.59
CA ALA A 66 -6.42 9.14 4.43
C ALA A 66 -7.66 9.56 5.24
N GLY A 67 -7.68 10.78 5.75
CA GLY A 67 -8.80 11.32 6.53
C GLY A 67 -10.08 11.53 5.74
N GLN A 68 -9.99 11.63 4.43
CA GLN A 68 -11.12 11.89 3.55
C GLN A 68 -11.90 10.63 3.12
N ARG A 69 -11.38 9.45 3.43
CA ARG A 69 -12.04 8.15 3.22
C ARG A 69 -12.51 7.92 1.79
N VAL A 70 -11.65 8.19 0.80
CA VAL A 70 -11.94 8.01 -0.62
C VAL A 70 -10.84 7.20 -1.31
N GLY A 71 -11.23 6.40 -2.25
CA GLY A 71 -10.41 5.69 -3.22
C GLY A 71 -11.21 5.57 -4.51
N PHE A 72 -10.66 4.92 -5.50
CA PHE A 72 -11.36 4.63 -6.73
C PHE A 72 -11.01 3.24 -7.25
N THR A 73 -11.92 2.68 -8.02
CA THR A 73 -11.75 1.39 -8.65
C THR A 73 -11.81 1.56 -10.16
N VAL A 74 -10.83 0.99 -10.84
CA VAL A 74 -10.85 0.87 -12.30
C VAL A 74 -11.30 -0.53 -12.65
N ILE A 75 -12.34 -0.63 -13.46
CA ILE A 75 -12.83 -1.89 -14.02
C ILE A 75 -12.61 -1.86 -15.54
N SER A 76 -12.22 -2.99 -16.13
CA SER A 76 -12.09 -3.04 -17.59
C SER A 76 -13.44 -2.76 -18.26
N PRO A 77 -13.46 -2.07 -19.43
CA PRO A 77 -14.68 -1.84 -20.19
C PRO A 77 -15.40 -3.15 -20.57
N GLU A 78 -14.65 -4.20 -20.87
CA GLU A 78 -15.22 -5.50 -21.25
C GLU A 78 -15.84 -6.21 -20.06
N LEU A 79 -15.10 -6.28 -18.95
CA LEU A 79 -15.63 -6.89 -17.71
C LEU A 79 -16.86 -6.12 -17.18
N SER A 80 -16.86 -4.78 -17.27
CA SER A 80 -17.99 -3.96 -16.80
C SER A 80 -19.30 -4.24 -17.52
N LYS A 81 -19.25 -4.61 -18.82
CA LYS A 81 -20.40 -4.95 -19.64
C LYS A 81 -20.84 -6.42 -19.51
N LYS A 82 -19.99 -7.28 -18.93
CA LYS A 82 -20.23 -8.72 -18.83
C LYS A 82 -21.50 -9.00 -18.04
N ARG A 83 -22.28 -9.97 -18.51
CA ARG A 83 -23.57 -10.32 -17.93
C ARG A 83 -23.43 -11.59 -17.10
N TYR A 84 -23.90 -11.53 -15.86
CA TYR A 84 -23.97 -12.64 -14.94
C TYR A 84 -25.43 -12.79 -14.45
N PRO A 85 -26.20 -13.73 -14.98
CA PRO A 85 -27.63 -13.90 -14.63
C PRO A 85 -27.89 -14.02 -13.13
N TYR A 86 -26.95 -14.62 -12.41
CA TYR A 86 -27.04 -14.79 -10.96
C TYR A 86 -27.04 -13.48 -10.17
N LEU A 87 -26.46 -12.42 -10.69
CA LEU A 87 -26.45 -11.10 -10.04
C LEU A 87 -27.86 -10.54 -9.89
N LYS A 88 -28.78 -10.90 -10.77
CA LYS A 88 -30.17 -10.43 -10.72
C LYS A 88 -30.90 -10.85 -9.44
N LYS A 89 -30.41 -11.89 -8.78
CA LYS A 89 -30.94 -12.33 -7.48
C LYS A 89 -30.67 -11.34 -6.35
N TYR A 90 -29.56 -10.60 -6.44
CA TYR A 90 -29.08 -9.69 -5.38
C TYR A 90 -29.17 -8.22 -5.79
N THR A 91 -29.20 -7.96 -7.08
CA THR A 91 -29.29 -6.62 -7.67
C THR A 91 -30.36 -6.67 -8.78
N ASN A 92 -30.91 -5.53 -9.17
CA ASN A 92 -31.92 -5.50 -10.24
C ASN A 92 -31.31 -5.58 -11.64
N THR A 93 -30.07 -6.06 -11.79
CA THR A 93 -29.35 -6.12 -13.06
C THR A 93 -28.46 -7.34 -13.15
N GLU A 94 -28.19 -7.78 -14.38
CA GLU A 94 -27.21 -8.83 -14.69
C GLU A 94 -25.86 -8.23 -15.13
N ILE A 95 -25.81 -6.93 -15.44
CA ILE A 95 -24.59 -6.26 -15.93
C ILE A 95 -23.69 -5.98 -14.75
N LEU A 96 -22.46 -6.53 -14.78
CA LEU A 96 -21.51 -6.48 -13.67
C LEU A 96 -21.22 -5.05 -13.19
N GLY A 97 -20.91 -4.13 -14.10
CA GLY A 97 -20.62 -2.76 -13.74
C GLY A 97 -21.75 -2.06 -13.00
N HIS A 98 -22.99 -2.26 -13.45
CA HIS A 98 -24.17 -1.72 -12.77
C HIS A 98 -24.41 -2.40 -11.42
N ALA A 99 -24.28 -3.74 -11.35
CA ALA A 99 -24.40 -4.47 -10.11
C ALA A 99 -23.33 -4.04 -9.10
N PHE A 100 -22.11 -3.82 -9.53
CA PHE A 100 -21.01 -3.36 -8.69
C PHE A 100 -21.28 -1.98 -8.08
N VAL A 101 -21.71 -1.02 -8.90
CA VAL A 101 -21.99 0.35 -8.42
C VAL A 101 -23.24 0.40 -7.56
N HIS A 102 -24.36 -0.09 -8.05
CA HIS A 102 -25.66 0.09 -7.41
C HIS A 102 -26.05 -1.03 -6.44
N GLY A 103 -25.48 -2.21 -6.60
CA GLY A 103 -25.72 -3.36 -5.72
C GLY A 103 -24.61 -3.62 -4.71
N GLY A 104 -23.41 -3.12 -4.96
CA GLY A 104 -22.23 -3.29 -4.08
C GLY A 104 -21.81 -1.99 -3.39
N ILE A 105 -21.29 -1.04 -4.16
CA ILE A 105 -20.67 0.18 -3.57
C ILE A 105 -21.71 1.05 -2.87
N TYR A 106 -22.78 1.41 -3.59
CA TYR A 106 -23.76 2.36 -3.04
C TYR A 106 -24.47 1.83 -1.76
N PRO A 107 -24.97 0.59 -1.71
CA PRO A 107 -25.61 0.08 -0.50
C PRO A 107 -24.67 -0.04 0.70
N SER A 108 -23.37 -0.31 0.48
CA SER A 108 -22.39 -0.48 1.55
C SER A 108 -21.79 0.82 2.06
N THR A 109 -21.85 1.90 1.29
CA THR A 109 -21.18 3.18 1.63
C THR A 109 -22.13 4.37 1.70
N ALA A 110 -23.37 4.23 1.22
CA ALA A 110 -24.31 5.33 0.98
C ALA A 110 -23.73 6.45 0.06
N GLY A 111 -22.67 6.13 -0.66
CA GLY A 111 -21.92 7.05 -1.50
C GLY A 111 -20.78 7.78 -0.76
N VAL A 112 -19.81 8.22 -1.52
CA VAL A 112 -18.68 9.03 -1.02
C VAL A 112 -19.10 10.51 -1.04
N PRO A 113 -18.72 11.33 -0.01
CA PRO A 113 -19.03 12.75 0.00
C PRO A 113 -18.54 13.48 -1.28
N GLN A 114 -19.37 14.32 -1.86
CA GLN A 114 -19.03 15.02 -3.10
C GLN A 114 -17.79 15.90 -2.97
N SER A 115 -17.68 16.66 -1.89
CA SER A 115 -16.50 17.51 -1.63
C SER A 115 -15.19 16.73 -1.69
N THR A 116 -15.18 15.53 -1.14
CA THR A 116 -14.03 14.62 -1.14
C THR A 116 -13.71 14.12 -2.54
N GLN A 117 -14.74 13.78 -3.33
CA GLN A 117 -14.56 13.36 -4.72
C GLN A 117 -14.01 14.50 -5.59
N HIS A 118 -14.56 15.72 -5.47
CA HIS A 118 -14.05 16.89 -6.17
C HIS A 118 -12.61 17.23 -5.77
N GLY A 119 -12.28 17.13 -4.48
CA GLY A 119 -10.91 17.33 -4.02
C GLY A 119 -9.93 16.31 -4.63
N LEU A 120 -10.31 15.02 -4.68
CA LEU A 120 -9.50 14.01 -5.33
C LEU A 120 -9.40 14.23 -6.85
N ALA A 121 -10.49 14.60 -7.51
CA ALA A 121 -10.48 14.90 -8.93
C ALA A 121 -9.52 16.06 -9.26
N ALA A 122 -9.53 17.14 -8.47
CA ALA A 122 -8.61 18.26 -8.64
C ALA A 122 -7.13 17.85 -8.45
N ILE A 123 -6.84 16.95 -7.50
CA ILE A 123 -5.51 16.38 -7.33
C ILE A 123 -5.09 15.60 -8.58
N LEU A 124 -5.95 14.71 -9.07
CA LEU A 124 -5.66 13.89 -10.25
C LEU A 124 -5.49 14.76 -11.51
N GLU A 125 -6.33 15.77 -11.69
CA GLU A 125 -6.20 16.72 -12.78
C GLU A 125 -4.86 17.47 -12.72
N SER A 126 -4.48 17.97 -11.54
CA SER A 126 -3.19 18.64 -11.34
C SER A 126 -2.00 17.73 -11.63
N VAL A 127 -2.10 16.43 -11.32
CA VAL A 127 -1.09 15.42 -11.69
C VAL A 127 -1.04 15.23 -13.21
N CYS A 128 -2.21 15.11 -13.87
CA CYS A 128 -2.29 14.89 -15.31
C CYS A 128 -1.75 16.07 -16.13
N VAL A 129 -2.00 17.30 -15.69
CA VAL A 129 -1.46 18.51 -16.37
C VAL A 129 -0.04 18.86 -15.92
N GLY A 130 0.55 18.09 -14.99
CA GLY A 130 1.94 18.24 -14.55
C GLY A 130 2.20 19.39 -13.57
N THR A 131 1.17 19.98 -12.98
CA THR A 131 1.31 21.04 -11.96
C THR A 131 1.53 20.50 -10.56
N TYR A 132 1.29 19.22 -10.35
CA TYR A 132 1.54 18.54 -9.08
C TYR A 132 2.29 17.21 -9.28
N ASN A 133 3.46 17.09 -8.65
CA ASN A 133 4.25 15.87 -8.66
C ASN A 133 4.14 15.16 -7.29
N PHE A 134 3.27 14.17 -7.18
CA PHE A 134 3.08 13.42 -5.95
C PHE A 134 4.30 12.54 -5.59
N LEU A 135 5.12 12.15 -6.57
CA LEU A 135 6.29 11.30 -6.33
C LEU A 135 7.36 11.97 -5.48
N GLU A 136 7.50 13.29 -5.55
CA GLU A 136 8.45 14.03 -4.70
C GLU A 136 8.17 13.80 -3.21
N LYS A 137 6.88 13.80 -2.83
CA LYS A 137 6.48 13.50 -1.45
C LYS A 137 6.71 12.04 -1.07
N MET A 138 6.57 11.11 -2.03
CA MET A 138 6.87 9.71 -1.81
C MET A 138 8.36 9.48 -1.57
N HIS A 139 9.23 10.21 -2.27
CA HIS A 139 10.68 10.15 -2.06
C HIS A 139 11.10 10.59 -0.65
N LEU A 140 10.36 11.51 -0.02
CA LEU A 140 10.60 11.84 1.39
C LEU A 140 10.40 10.63 2.32
N TYR A 141 9.44 9.75 2.02
CA TYR A 141 9.26 8.51 2.79
C TYR A 141 10.40 7.52 2.57
N LYS A 142 10.94 7.42 1.34
CA LYS A 142 12.13 6.64 1.03
C LYS A 142 13.31 7.03 1.93
N ASP A 143 13.60 8.33 2.00
CA ASP A 143 14.74 8.84 2.79
C ASP A 143 14.53 8.61 4.29
N LYS A 144 13.34 8.87 4.80
CA LYS A 144 12.97 8.58 6.18
C LYS A 144 13.11 7.11 6.52
N SER A 145 12.62 6.22 5.64
CA SER A 145 12.71 4.77 5.81
C SER A 145 14.16 4.31 5.88
N LYS A 146 15.00 4.75 4.93
CA LYS A 146 16.44 4.43 4.93
C LYS A 146 17.15 4.89 6.20
N LYS A 147 16.90 6.13 6.64
CA LYS A 147 17.50 6.67 7.88
C LYS A 147 17.06 5.87 9.11
N ALA A 148 15.76 5.60 9.23
CA ALA A 148 15.22 4.85 10.37
C ALA A 148 15.73 3.41 10.39
N LYS A 149 15.70 2.69 9.27
CA LYS A 149 16.27 1.32 9.16
C LYS A 149 17.72 1.27 9.63
N LYS A 150 18.55 2.21 9.14
CA LYS A 150 19.96 2.28 9.52
C LYS A 150 20.12 2.45 11.05
N ILE A 151 19.25 3.22 11.71
CA ILE A 151 19.28 3.40 13.17
C ILE A 151 19.00 2.07 13.87
N PHE A 152 17.94 1.35 13.50
CA PHE A 152 17.63 0.07 14.13
C PHE A 152 18.71 -0.99 13.87
N LEU A 153 19.14 -1.17 12.63
CA LEU A 153 20.17 -2.15 12.26
C LEU A 153 21.51 -1.89 12.95
N SER A 154 21.94 -0.63 13.06
CA SER A 154 23.20 -0.27 13.76
C SER A 154 23.15 -0.48 15.27
N ASN A 155 21.97 -0.74 15.83
CA ASN A 155 21.77 -1.06 17.24
C ASN A 155 21.38 -2.52 17.49
N GLY A 156 21.62 -3.43 16.54
CA GLY A 156 21.49 -4.88 16.74
C GLY A 156 20.10 -5.45 16.47
N PHE A 157 19.18 -4.67 15.90
CA PHE A 157 17.91 -5.20 15.39
C PHE A 157 18.09 -5.83 14.02
N ASP A 158 17.28 -6.81 13.67
CA ASP A 158 17.20 -7.40 12.35
C ASP A 158 15.92 -6.96 11.64
N LEU A 159 15.93 -6.97 10.30
CA LEU A 159 14.70 -6.87 9.50
C LEU A 159 14.01 -8.25 9.46
N VAL A 160 12.66 -8.26 9.55
CA VAL A 160 11.88 -9.50 9.44
C VAL A 160 11.63 -9.81 7.98
N TYR A 161 11.05 -8.86 7.26
CA TYR A 161 10.84 -8.96 5.82
C TYR A 161 11.89 -8.10 5.12
N ASN A 162 12.87 -8.74 4.50
CA ASN A 162 14.02 -8.09 3.88
C ASN A 162 14.09 -8.32 2.36
N ASP A 163 13.59 -9.46 1.91
CA ASP A 163 13.56 -9.84 0.50
C ASP A 163 12.30 -10.64 0.16
N ASP A 164 12.02 -10.78 -1.14
CA ASP A 164 11.01 -11.65 -1.70
C ASP A 164 11.69 -12.60 -2.70
N LEU A 165 11.86 -13.87 -2.29
CA LEU A 165 12.55 -14.91 -3.07
C LEU A 165 13.94 -14.46 -3.57
N GLY A 166 14.69 -13.77 -2.72
CA GLY A 166 16.02 -13.24 -3.04
C GLY A 166 16.03 -11.91 -3.81
N ASN A 167 14.88 -11.33 -4.06
CA ASN A 167 14.75 -10.01 -4.68
C ASN A 167 14.55 -8.92 -3.62
N GLU A 168 15.14 -7.74 -3.85
CA GLU A 168 14.89 -6.59 -3.00
C GLU A 168 13.41 -6.22 -3.02
N ILE A 169 12.80 -6.10 -1.83
CA ILE A 169 11.42 -5.63 -1.71
C ILE A 169 11.34 -4.12 -1.90
N SER A 170 10.21 -3.65 -2.43
CA SER A 170 9.92 -2.21 -2.45
C SER A 170 9.65 -1.73 -1.03
N ASP A 171 10.27 -0.60 -0.66
CA ASP A 171 10.03 0.05 0.61
C ASP A 171 8.93 1.10 0.47
N GLY A 172 7.86 0.94 1.22
CA GLY A 172 6.93 2.04 1.50
C GLY A 172 7.40 2.87 2.71
N PHE A 173 6.47 3.43 3.45
CA PHE A 173 6.77 4.07 4.73
C PHE A 173 6.66 3.12 5.92
N TYR A 174 6.64 1.81 5.68
CA TYR A 174 6.72 0.76 6.67
C TYR A 174 7.94 -0.10 6.45
N PHE A 175 8.53 -0.59 7.54
CA PHE A 175 9.46 -1.71 7.55
C PHE A 175 9.26 -2.52 8.83
N THR A 176 9.87 -3.70 8.90
CA THR A 176 9.63 -4.64 9.99
C THR A 176 10.94 -4.98 10.68
N ILE A 177 10.93 -4.96 11.99
CA ILE A 177 12.11 -5.25 12.83
C ILE A 177 11.80 -6.34 13.82
N ARG A 178 12.85 -7.05 14.24
CA ARG A 178 12.84 -7.97 15.38
C ARG A 178 14.10 -7.80 16.24
N TRP A 179 14.02 -8.33 17.44
CA TRP A 179 15.15 -8.41 18.35
C TRP A 179 15.34 -9.86 18.80
N LYS A 180 16.39 -10.53 18.32
CA LYS A 180 16.69 -11.94 18.66
C LYS A 180 15.40 -12.80 18.64
N ASN A 181 15.16 -13.55 19.74
CA ASN A 181 13.98 -14.42 19.89
C ASN A 181 12.83 -13.76 20.67
N LEU A 182 12.83 -12.44 20.81
CA LEU A 182 11.79 -11.73 21.56
C LEU A 182 10.50 -11.67 20.74
N SER A 183 9.37 -12.05 21.38
CA SER A 183 8.06 -11.94 20.70
C SER A 183 7.70 -10.48 20.41
N GLY A 184 6.93 -10.25 19.34
CA GLY A 184 6.50 -8.89 18.96
C GLY A 184 5.81 -8.14 20.09
N ASN A 185 4.96 -8.81 20.87
CA ASN A 185 4.27 -8.17 22.01
C ASN A 185 5.24 -7.75 23.11
N LYS A 186 6.23 -8.60 23.46
CA LYS A 186 7.25 -8.25 24.44
C LYS A 186 8.16 -7.14 23.93
N LEU A 187 8.52 -7.18 22.65
CA LEU A 187 9.31 -6.13 22.04
C LEU A 187 8.56 -4.80 22.05
N LEU A 188 7.26 -4.78 21.71
CA LEU A 188 6.43 -3.57 21.79
C LEU A 188 6.39 -3.02 23.22
N HIS A 189 6.18 -3.90 24.24
CA HIS A 189 6.17 -3.46 25.63
C HIS A 189 7.47 -2.72 26.00
N ASN A 190 8.62 -3.31 25.68
CA ASN A 190 9.92 -2.69 25.92
C ASN A 190 10.11 -1.40 25.12
N MET A 191 9.70 -1.36 23.86
CA MET A 191 9.76 -0.15 23.03
C MET A 191 8.98 1.02 23.65
N LEU A 192 7.80 0.74 24.21
CA LEU A 192 6.97 1.76 24.85
C LEU A 192 7.65 2.40 26.07
N LEU A 193 8.45 1.64 26.84
CA LEU A 193 9.23 2.17 27.95
C LEU A 193 10.24 3.25 27.51
N PHE A 194 10.70 3.18 26.27
CA PHE A 194 11.62 4.16 25.66
C PHE A 194 10.90 5.15 24.73
N GLY A 195 9.56 5.23 24.81
CA GLY A 195 8.76 6.15 23.99
C GLY A 195 8.78 5.84 22.50
N LEU A 196 9.00 4.57 22.13
CA LEU A 196 8.91 4.06 20.77
C LEU A 196 7.63 3.23 20.61
N ALA A 197 6.93 3.40 19.50
CA ALA A 197 5.71 2.65 19.21
C ALA A 197 5.80 1.98 17.83
N GLY A 198 5.10 0.85 17.70
CA GLY A 198 4.96 0.11 16.45
C GLY A 198 3.76 -0.83 16.55
N ILE A 199 3.59 -1.69 15.57
CA ILE A 199 2.51 -2.68 15.55
C ILE A 199 3.11 -4.07 15.51
N PRO A 200 2.79 -4.97 16.49
CA PRO A 200 3.22 -6.35 16.45
C PRO A 200 2.78 -7.03 15.16
N LEU A 201 3.65 -7.82 14.55
CA LEU A 201 3.37 -8.47 13.27
C LEU A 201 2.20 -9.46 13.34
N SER A 202 1.97 -10.07 14.51
CA SER A 202 0.82 -10.94 14.75
C SER A 202 -0.52 -10.26 14.49
N ILE A 203 -0.63 -8.94 14.75
CA ILE A 203 -1.84 -8.16 14.46
C ILE A 203 -2.05 -7.97 12.95
N THR A 204 -0.98 -8.07 12.16
CA THR A 204 -1.04 -7.93 10.69
C THR A 204 -1.25 -9.26 9.97
N GLY A 205 -1.47 -10.34 10.69
CA GLY A 205 -1.66 -11.69 10.14
C GLY A 205 -0.35 -12.44 9.84
N SER A 206 0.80 -11.89 10.22
CA SER A 206 2.09 -12.54 10.04
C SER A 206 2.29 -13.69 11.04
N SER A 207 2.88 -14.79 10.59
CA SER A 207 3.42 -15.86 11.44
C SER A 207 4.81 -15.55 12.01
N GLN A 208 5.45 -14.49 11.52
CA GLN A 208 6.76 -14.05 12.01
C GLN A 208 6.62 -13.14 13.22
N GLU A 209 7.57 -13.25 14.16
CA GLU A 209 7.65 -12.34 15.29
C GLU A 209 8.38 -11.05 14.92
N GLY A 210 7.90 -9.92 15.44
CA GLY A 210 8.51 -8.62 15.21
C GLY A 210 7.51 -7.47 15.29
N ILE A 211 7.97 -6.29 14.90
CA ILE A 211 7.23 -5.03 14.95
C ILE A 211 7.26 -4.37 13.58
N ARG A 212 6.11 -3.91 13.11
CA ARG A 212 6.00 -3.01 11.96
C ARG A 212 6.20 -1.57 12.41
N ILE A 213 7.22 -0.92 11.89
CA ILE A 213 7.55 0.49 12.12
C ILE A 213 6.96 1.34 11.01
N CYS A 214 6.43 2.50 11.37
CA CYS A 214 5.92 3.50 10.43
C CYS A 214 6.74 4.79 10.53
N VAL A 215 7.25 5.28 9.39
CA VAL A 215 8.07 6.51 9.33
C VAL A 215 7.30 7.74 8.85
N SER A 216 6.02 7.60 8.49
CA SER A 216 5.26 8.67 7.82
C SER A 216 5.22 9.97 8.62
N LEU A 217 5.05 9.89 9.93
CA LEU A 217 4.96 11.04 10.82
C LEU A 217 6.31 11.53 11.38
N LEU A 218 7.41 10.80 11.15
CA LEU A 218 8.73 11.24 11.60
C LEU A 218 9.12 12.56 10.91
N LYS A 219 9.51 13.53 11.72
CA LYS A 219 10.08 14.81 11.25
C LYS A 219 11.60 14.71 11.25
N GLU A 220 12.26 15.50 10.39
CA GLU A 220 13.73 15.47 10.26
C GLU A 220 14.44 15.71 11.61
N GLY A 221 13.98 16.67 12.39
CA GLY A 221 14.55 16.97 13.73
C GLY A 221 14.37 15.87 14.78
N GLN A 222 13.58 14.83 14.52
CA GLN A 222 13.35 13.74 15.47
C GLN A 222 14.32 12.55 15.32
N PHE A 223 15.14 12.51 14.26
CA PHE A 223 16.05 11.37 14.04
C PHE A 223 17.15 11.25 15.09
N CYS A 224 17.63 12.37 15.66
CA CYS A 224 18.59 12.32 16.76
C CYS A 224 17.98 11.68 18.01
N GLU A 225 16.75 12.04 18.34
CA GLU A 225 16.02 11.47 19.47
C GLU A 225 15.68 10.00 19.21
N LEU A 226 15.24 9.65 18.00
CA LEU A 226 15.01 8.26 17.61
C LEU A 226 16.26 7.41 17.81
N LYS A 227 17.43 7.90 17.34
CA LYS A 227 18.71 7.20 17.50
C LYS A 227 19.03 6.96 18.98
N LYS A 228 18.86 7.98 19.83
CA LYS A 228 19.08 7.86 21.26
C LYS A 228 18.17 6.79 21.89
N ARG A 229 16.87 6.87 21.66
CA ARG A 229 15.88 5.95 22.21
C ARG A 229 16.11 4.50 21.77
N VAL A 230 16.45 4.29 20.50
CA VAL A 230 16.77 2.95 19.98
C VAL A 230 18.04 2.41 20.61
N SER A 231 19.06 3.25 20.82
CA SER A 231 20.30 2.85 21.51
C SER A 231 20.05 2.48 22.97
N ASP A 232 19.27 3.30 23.68
CA ASP A 232 18.89 3.04 25.10
C ASP A 232 18.09 1.74 25.22
N LEU A 233 17.13 1.51 24.33
CA LEU A 233 16.37 0.27 24.25
C LEU A 233 17.28 -0.93 23.97
N ALA A 234 18.18 -0.84 23.00
CA ALA A 234 19.11 -1.91 22.66
C ALA A 234 19.99 -2.31 23.87
N ASN A 235 20.52 -1.33 24.60
CA ASN A 235 21.29 -1.55 25.82
C ASN A 235 20.46 -2.22 26.93
N TYR A 236 19.19 -1.89 27.02
CA TYR A 236 18.27 -2.53 27.99
C TYR A 236 17.96 -4.00 27.63
N LEU A 237 17.96 -4.33 26.34
CA LEU A 237 17.63 -5.67 25.84
C LEU A 237 18.83 -6.64 25.77
N LEU A 238 20.06 -6.16 25.94
CA LEU A 238 21.28 -6.97 25.98
C LEU A 238 21.38 -7.79 27.26
#